data_c0a058df657a2963f337939a88a652ed
#
_entry.id   c0a058df657a2963f337939a88a652ed
#
_cell.length_a   1.000
_cell.length_b   1.000
_cell.length_c   1.000
_cell.angle_alpha   90.00
_cell.angle_beta   90.00
_cell.angle_gamma   90.00
#
_symmetry.space_group_name_H-M   'P 1'
#
loop_
_entity.id
_entity.type
_entity.pdbx_description
1 polymer ?
#
loop_
_entity_poly.entity_id
_entity_poly.type
_entity_poly.pdbx_seq_one_letter_code
_entity_poly.pdbx_strand_id
1 'polypeptide(L)'
;MYSIVETGGFQYRAEVGKTLKVPSVAEAAVGSILELKSVLLFADGESISVGTPVLENASVKVEVLSHDRTDKVLVVKKKRRTRYERRRGHRQGYTEVLVTEISCAGKSAKMDPQVAVRQRARMVALAKLKEQGKPLTRKEKIAADVAAGKEPKPVRKNKFLKKTVAKEG
;
A
#
# COMPACT_ATOMS: atom_id res chain seq x y z
N MET A 1 9.39 -24.57 1.53
CA MET A 1 9.25 -24.14 0.11
C MET A 1 9.13 -22.62 0.00
N TYR A 2 9.88 -22.03 -0.92
CA TYR A 2 9.73 -20.61 -1.29
C TYR A 2 10.02 -20.42 -2.78
N SER A 3 9.52 -19.33 -3.35
CA SER A 3 9.84 -18.94 -4.72
C SER A 3 10.22 -17.45 -4.78
N ILE A 4 11.03 -17.09 -5.78
CA ILE A 4 11.30 -15.70 -6.10
C ILE A 4 10.48 -15.35 -7.34
N VAL A 5 9.58 -14.39 -7.19
CA VAL A 5 8.70 -13.92 -8.26
C VAL A 5 9.02 -12.48 -8.61
N GLU A 6 8.90 -12.15 -9.88
CA GLU A 6 9.03 -10.78 -10.38
C GLU A 6 7.65 -10.21 -10.65
N THR A 7 7.39 -9.02 -10.11
CA THR A 7 6.17 -8.27 -10.41
C THR A 7 6.42 -6.77 -10.31
N GLY A 8 5.94 -6.03 -11.33
CA GLY A 8 6.11 -4.58 -11.39
C GLY A 8 7.58 -4.12 -11.38
N GLY A 9 8.51 -4.92 -11.93
CA GLY A 9 9.94 -4.63 -11.98
C GLY A 9 10.70 -4.86 -10.67
N PHE A 10 10.07 -5.51 -9.67
CA PHE A 10 10.68 -5.86 -8.39
C PHE A 10 10.60 -7.37 -8.14
N GLN A 11 11.59 -7.89 -7.44
CA GLN A 11 11.65 -9.29 -7.04
C GLN A 11 11.19 -9.47 -5.61
N TYR A 12 10.37 -10.48 -5.38
CA TYR A 12 9.79 -10.80 -4.07
C TYR A 12 10.00 -12.26 -3.72
N ARG A 13 10.39 -12.51 -2.49
CA ARG A 13 10.41 -13.87 -1.94
C ARG A 13 9.02 -14.26 -1.47
N ALA A 14 8.37 -15.14 -2.20
CA ALA A 14 7.05 -15.67 -1.89
C ALA A 14 7.18 -16.96 -1.08
N GLU A 15 6.52 -17.00 0.07
CA GLU A 15 6.35 -18.19 0.91
C GLU A 15 4.87 -18.38 1.19
N VAL A 16 4.40 -19.60 1.20
CA VAL A 16 3.00 -19.92 1.43
C VAL A 16 2.53 -19.39 2.79
N GLY A 17 1.40 -18.70 2.81
CA GLY A 17 0.82 -18.11 4.02
C GLY A 17 1.44 -16.76 4.45
N LYS A 18 2.45 -16.25 3.74
CA LYS A 18 3.00 -14.91 4.00
C LYS A 18 2.32 -13.85 3.13
N THR A 19 2.26 -12.64 3.67
CA THR A 19 1.78 -11.45 2.94
C THR A 19 2.94 -10.71 2.31
N LEU A 20 2.73 -10.23 1.08
CA LEU A 20 3.70 -9.43 0.32
C LEU A 20 3.09 -8.08 -0.03
N LYS A 21 3.91 -7.04 -0.08
CA LYS A 21 3.54 -5.72 -0.59
C LYS A 21 4.15 -5.56 -1.98
N VAL A 22 3.30 -5.65 -2.99
CA VAL A 22 3.68 -5.50 -4.40
C VAL A 22 3.29 -4.12 -4.91
N PRO A 23 3.86 -3.63 -6.02
CA PRO A 23 3.40 -2.40 -6.65
C PRO A 23 1.90 -2.44 -6.90
N SER A 24 1.27 -1.28 -6.94
CA SER A 24 -0.19 -1.18 -7.09
C SER A 24 -0.66 -1.86 -8.38
N VAL A 25 -1.51 -2.88 -8.24
CA VAL A 25 -2.21 -3.56 -9.33
C VAL A 25 -3.64 -3.05 -9.32
N ALA A 26 -3.92 -2.05 -10.16
CA ALA A 26 -5.23 -1.35 -10.15
C ALA A 26 -6.38 -2.23 -10.68
N GLU A 27 -6.08 -3.20 -11.53
CA GLU A 27 -7.08 -4.05 -12.20
C GLU A 27 -7.62 -5.17 -11.29
N ALA A 28 -6.91 -5.49 -10.22
CA ALA A 28 -7.29 -6.58 -9.33
C ALA A 28 -8.21 -6.10 -8.22
N ALA A 29 -9.40 -6.67 -8.10
CA ALA A 29 -10.31 -6.40 -6.99
C ALA A 29 -9.82 -7.03 -5.69
N VAL A 30 -10.16 -6.43 -4.54
CA VAL A 30 -9.90 -7.02 -3.22
C VAL A 30 -10.64 -8.35 -3.10
N GLY A 31 -9.95 -9.41 -2.68
CA GLY A 31 -10.45 -10.78 -2.61
C GLY A 31 -10.28 -11.57 -3.90
N SER A 32 -9.82 -10.97 -5.01
CA SER A 32 -9.51 -11.72 -6.23
C SER A 32 -8.21 -12.51 -6.09
N ILE A 33 -8.12 -13.61 -6.85
CA ILE A 33 -6.92 -14.43 -6.95
C ILE A 33 -6.16 -13.99 -8.21
N LEU A 34 -4.89 -13.65 -8.03
CA LEU A 34 -3.96 -13.35 -9.12
C LEU A 34 -2.97 -14.49 -9.28
N GLU A 35 -2.60 -14.80 -10.51
CA GLU A 35 -1.56 -15.77 -10.84
C GLU A 35 -0.31 -15.03 -11.33
N LEU A 36 0.78 -15.17 -10.57
CA LEU A 36 2.09 -14.64 -10.92
C LEU A 36 2.89 -15.72 -11.63
N LYS A 37 3.15 -15.53 -12.94
CA LYS A 37 3.83 -16.49 -13.80
C LYS A 37 5.33 -16.24 -13.92
N SER A 38 5.78 -15.02 -13.60
CA SER A 38 7.21 -14.67 -13.69
C SER A 38 7.98 -15.19 -12.46
N VAL A 39 8.18 -16.48 -12.38
CA VAL A 39 8.94 -17.14 -11.32
C VAL A 39 10.39 -17.32 -11.76
N LEU A 40 11.32 -16.67 -11.05
CA LEU A 40 12.75 -16.70 -11.37
C LEU A 40 13.46 -17.88 -10.70
N LEU A 41 13.02 -18.22 -9.48
CA LEU A 41 13.63 -19.28 -8.69
C LEU A 41 12.57 -19.98 -7.85
N PHE A 42 12.74 -21.30 -7.74
CA PHE A 42 11.95 -22.12 -6.83
C PHE A 42 12.88 -22.97 -5.97
N ALA A 43 12.65 -22.97 -4.66
CA ALA A 43 13.41 -23.75 -3.70
C ALA A 43 12.49 -24.58 -2.81
N ASP A 44 12.81 -25.88 -2.74
CA ASP A 44 12.10 -26.85 -1.91
C ASP A 44 13.12 -27.57 -1.02
N GLY A 45 13.45 -26.93 0.11
CA GLY A 45 14.46 -27.43 1.02
C GLY A 45 15.84 -27.57 0.37
N GLU A 46 16.19 -28.78 -0.05
CA GLU A 46 17.49 -29.09 -0.63
C GLU A 46 17.56 -28.85 -2.16
N SER A 47 16.43 -28.92 -2.85
CA SER A 47 16.38 -28.74 -4.31
C SER A 47 16.10 -27.29 -4.68
N ILE A 48 16.95 -26.71 -5.53
CA ILE A 48 16.82 -25.34 -6.04
C ILE A 48 16.74 -25.43 -7.56
N SER A 49 15.68 -24.85 -8.13
CA SER A 49 15.50 -24.69 -9.58
C SER A 49 15.60 -23.21 -9.93
N VAL A 50 16.49 -22.86 -10.85
CA VAL A 50 16.70 -21.48 -11.30
C VAL A 50 16.23 -21.34 -12.74
N GLY A 51 15.45 -20.32 -13.03
CA GLY A 51 14.98 -20.01 -14.38
C GLY A 51 16.04 -19.33 -15.25
N THR A 52 15.95 -19.55 -16.55
CA THR A 52 16.80 -18.89 -17.56
C THR A 52 15.93 -18.20 -18.64
N PRO A 53 15.37 -17.01 -18.42
CA PRO A 53 15.33 -16.22 -17.15
C PRO A 53 14.19 -16.63 -16.21
N VAL A 54 13.14 -17.30 -16.68
CA VAL A 54 11.91 -17.64 -15.96
C VAL A 54 11.69 -19.15 -16.02
N LEU A 55 11.08 -19.72 -14.99
CA LEU A 55 10.64 -21.12 -14.94
C LEU A 55 9.28 -21.24 -15.64
N GLU A 56 9.21 -21.96 -16.79
CA GLU A 56 7.99 -22.10 -17.59
C GLU A 56 6.88 -22.87 -16.86
N ASN A 57 7.24 -23.83 -16.03
CA ASN A 57 6.30 -24.70 -15.30
C ASN A 57 6.09 -24.29 -13.84
N ALA A 58 6.27 -23.00 -13.53
CA ALA A 58 6.09 -22.47 -12.19
C ALA A 58 5.06 -21.35 -12.17
N SER A 59 4.18 -21.37 -11.17
CA SER A 59 3.26 -20.27 -10.91
C SER A 59 3.02 -20.08 -9.42
N VAL A 60 2.70 -18.84 -9.05
CA VAL A 60 2.36 -18.48 -7.67
C VAL A 60 0.98 -17.83 -7.66
N LYS A 61 0.01 -18.44 -6.97
CA LYS A 61 -1.30 -17.85 -6.76
C LYS A 61 -1.29 -17.02 -5.50
N VAL A 62 -1.78 -15.79 -5.64
CA VAL A 62 -1.88 -14.84 -4.54
C VAL A 62 -3.29 -14.27 -4.46
N GLU A 63 -3.77 -14.04 -3.26
CA GLU A 63 -5.05 -13.38 -2.99
C GLU A 63 -4.82 -11.91 -2.65
N VAL A 64 -5.55 -11.01 -3.27
CA VAL A 64 -5.48 -9.57 -2.99
C VAL A 64 -6.21 -9.28 -1.68
N LEU A 65 -5.49 -8.78 -0.68
CA LEU A 65 -6.05 -8.42 0.62
C LEU A 65 -6.49 -6.95 0.68
N SER A 66 -5.68 -6.03 0.19
CA SER A 66 -5.99 -4.60 0.21
C SER A 66 -5.14 -3.81 -0.77
N HIS A 67 -5.67 -2.63 -1.16
CA HIS A 67 -4.92 -1.59 -1.85
C HIS A 67 -4.71 -0.43 -0.88
N ASP A 68 -3.48 0.01 -0.70
CA ASP A 68 -3.16 1.08 0.25
C ASP A 68 -2.01 1.95 -0.30
N ARG A 69 -1.70 3.00 0.44
CA ARG A 69 -0.59 3.90 0.14
C ARG A 69 0.36 3.96 1.32
N THR A 70 1.66 4.05 1.04
CA THR A 70 2.68 4.24 2.06
C THR A 70 2.49 5.58 2.79
N ASP A 71 3.17 5.72 3.92
CA ASP A 71 3.22 6.99 4.63
C ASP A 71 3.79 8.10 3.74
N LYS A 72 3.39 9.34 4.04
CA LYS A 72 3.81 10.50 3.26
C LYS A 72 5.30 10.77 3.45
N VAL A 73 6.07 10.63 2.39
CA VAL A 73 7.47 11.03 2.34
C VAL A 73 7.55 12.48 1.88
N LEU A 74 8.18 13.34 2.69
CA LEU A 74 8.41 14.74 2.34
C LEU A 74 9.73 14.88 1.58
N VAL A 75 9.62 15.20 0.30
CA VAL A 75 10.78 15.46 -0.57
C VAL A 75 11.02 16.96 -0.60
N VAL A 76 12.14 17.40 -0.05
CA VAL A 76 12.57 18.81 -0.05
C VAL A 76 13.76 18.97 -1.00
N LYS A 77 13.61 19.85 -1.97
CA LYS A 77 14.69 20.25 -2.88
C LYS A 77 15.04 21.70 -2.60
N LYS A 78 16.28 21.95 -2.17
CA LYS A 78 16.81 23.30 -1.91
C LYS A 78 18.10 23.49 -2.69
N LYS A 79 18.22 24.65 -3.36
CA LYS A 79 19.47 25.04 -4.02
C LYS A 79 20.14 26.16 -3.21
N ARG A 80 21.43 26.03 -2.99
CA ARG A 80 22.22 27.01 -2.27
C ARG A 80 22.28 28.34 -3.06
N ARG A 81 22.15 29.47 -2.38
CA ARG A 81 22.28 30.84 -2.92
C ARG A 81 21.26 31.26 -3.98
N THR A 82 20.27 30.46 -4.32
CA THR A 82 19.28 30.78 -5.37
C THR A 82 17.88 31.05 -4.84
N ARG A 83 17.68 31.03 -3.51
CA ARG A 83 16.34 31.07 -2.86
C ARG A 83 15.36 30.01 -3.37
N TYR A 84 15.87 28.97 -4.09
CA TYR A 84 15.06 27.90 -4.59
C TYR A 84 14.79 26.89 -3.48
N GLU A 85 13.54 26.74 -3.11
CA GLU A 85 13.07 25.69 -2.21
C GLU A 85 11.78 25.12 -2.75
N ARG A 86 11.72 23.79 -2.91
CA ARG A 86 10.54 23.09 -3.35
C ARG A 86 10.27 21.92 -2.42
N ARG A 87 9.06 21.86 -1.88
CA ARG A 87 8.59 20.77 -1.01
C ARG A 87 7.48 20.03 -1.72
N ARG A 88 7.62 18.69 -1.80
CA ARG A 88 6.60 17.79 -2.35
C ARG A 88 6.38 16.63 -1.39
N GLY A 89 5.12 16.24 -1.18
CA GLY A 89 4.79 15.00 -0.51
C GLY A 89 4.59 13.90 -1.54
N HIS A 90 5.12 12.70 -1.28
CA HIS A 90 4.91 11.51 -2.09
C HIS A 90 4.33 10.40 -1.24
N ARG A 91 3.33 9.66 -1.77
CA ARG A 91 2.79 8.43 -1.22
C ARG A 91 2.76 7.39 -2.32
N GLN A 92 3.53 6.33 -2.16
CA GLN A 92 3.56 5.22 -3.10
C GLN A 92 2.36 4.31 -2.87
N GLY A 93 1.62 3.98 -3.94
CA GLY A 93 0.58 2.97 -3.90
C GLY A 93 1.19 1.57 -3.88
N TYR A 94 0.59 0.67 -3.11
CA TYR A 94 0.94 -0.74 -3.09
C TYR A 94 -0.32 -1.59 -2.92
N THR A 95 -0.23 -2.84 -3.37
CA THR A 95 -1.24 -3.87 -3.15
C THR A 95 -0.67 -4.89 -2.17
N GLU A 96 -1.42 -5.21 -1.13
CA GLU A 96 -1.06 -6.26 -0.18
C GLU A 96 -1.69 -7.56 -0.62
N VAL A 97 -0.86 -8.58 -0.87
CA VAL A 97 -1.29 -9.88 -1.37
C VAL A 97 -0.85 -10.99 -0.42
N LEU A 98 -1.67 -12.02 -0.32
CA LEU A 98 -1.41 -13.22 0.46
C LEU A 98 -1.05 -14.37 -0.49
N VAL A 99 0.07 -15.01 -0.26
CA VAL A 99 0.50 -16.18 -1.05
C VAL A 99 -0.32 -17.39 -0.63
N THR A 100 -1.17 -17.90 -1.54
CA THR A 100 -2.06 -19.05 -1.28
C THR A 100 -1.49 -20.36 -1.77
N GLU A 101 -0.84 -20.37 -2.94
CA GLU A 101 -0.31 -21.59 -3.54
C GLU A 101 0.98 -21.25 -4.30
N ILE A 102 1.95 -22.12 -4.21
CA ILE A 102 3.17 -22.11 -5.03
C ILE A 102 3.23 -23.45 -5.75
N SER A 103 3.33 -23.45 -7.08
CA SER A 103 3.46 -24.63 -7.90
C SER A 103 4.69 -24.55 -8.79
N CYS A 104 5.43 -25.63 -8.90
CA CYS A 104 6.58 -25.76 -9.81
C CYS A 104 6.81 -27.23 -10.16
N ALA A 105 6.87 -27.55 -11.44
CA ALA A 105 7.24 -28.88 -11.97
C ALA A 105 6.55 -30.06 -11.27
N GLY A 106 5.24 -29.98 -11.04
CA GLY A 106 4.44 -31.03 -10.38
C GLY A 106 4.49 -31.03 -8.85
N LYS A 107 5.35 -30.24 -8.23
CA LYS A 107 5.31 -29.99 -6.78
C LYS A 107 4.42 -28.77 -6.50
N SER A 108 3.52 -28.88 -5.53
CA SER A 108 2.68 -27.77 -5.10
C SER A 108 2.62 -27.68 -3.58
N ALA A 109 2.76 -26.46 -3.07
CA ALA A 109 2.48 -26.15 -1.67
C ALA A 109 1.26 -25.25 -1.60
N LYS A 110 0.25 -25.71 -0.87
CA LYS A 110 -1.00 -24.95 -0.62
C LYS A 110 -1.04 -24.49 0.81
N MET A 111 -1.68 -23.37 1.01
CA MET A 111 -1.88 -22.82 2.34
C MET A 111 -3.05 -23.50 3.06
N ASP A 112 -2.92 -23.68 4.37
CA ASP A 112 -4.04 -24.11 5.21
C ASP A 112 -5.15 -23.05 5.21
N PRO A 113 -6.42 -23.43 4.99
CA PRO A 113 -7.54 -22.51 4.92
C PRO A 113 -7.72 -21.69 6.21
N GLN A 114 -7.35 -22.24 7.37
CA GLN A 114 -7.41 -21.52 8.65
C GLN A 114 -6.45 -20.32 8.71
N VAL A 115 -5.28 -20.43 8.08
CA VAL A 115 -4.31 -19.34 8.00
C VAL A 115 -4.87 -18.20 7.14
N ALA A 116 -5.54 -18.52 6.03
CA ALA A 116 -6.21 -17.53 5.19
C ALA A 116 -7.25 -16.73 5.97
N VAL A 117 -8.13 -17.43 6.70
CA VAL A 117 -9.18 -16.80 7.52
C VAL A 117 -8.54 -15.87 8.56
N ARG A 118 -7.48 -16.31 9.25
CA ARG A 118 -6.76 -15.49 10.24
C ARG A 118 -6.14 -14.24 9.62
N GLN A 119 -5.51 -14.37 8.45
CA GLN A 119 -4.90 -13.22 7.77
C GLN A 119 -5.95 -12.21 7.29
N ARG A 120 -7.06 -12.67 6.71
CA ARG A 120 -8.18 -11.80 6.33
C ARG A 120 -8.76 -11.08 7.54
N ALA A 121 -9.02 -11.78 8.65
CA ALA A 121 -9.51 -11.18 9.88
C ALA A 121 -8.55 -10.11 10.45
N ARG A 122 -7.23 -10.38 10.41
CA ARG A 122 -6.20 -9.42 10.78
C ARG A 122 -6.24 -8.16 9.93
N MET A 123 -6.41 -8.30 8.60
CA MET A 123 -6.49 -7.16 7.69
C MET A 123 -7.73 -6.30 7.94
N VAL A 124 -8.89 -6.94 8.15
CA VAL A 124 -10.13 -6.24 8.50
C VAL A 124 -9.98 -5.49 9.82
N ALA A 125 -9.35 -6.10 10.83
CA ALA A 125 -9.08 -5.43 12.11
C ALA A 125 -8.13 -4.22 11.95
N LEU A 126 -7.07 -4.36 11.14
CA LEU A 126 -6.14 -3.27 10.84
C LEU A 126 -6.82 -2.13 10.06
N ALA A 127 -7.71 -2.44 9.11
CA ALA A 127 -8.48 -1.44 8.38
C ALA A 127 -9.37 -0.64 9.33
N LYS A 128 -10.09 -1.30 10.23
CA LYS A 128 -10.91 -0.65 11.26
C LYS A 128 -10.09 0.26 12.19
N LEU A 129 -8.91 -0.20 12.63
CA LEU A 129 -8.01 0.62 13.44
C LEU A 129 -7.49 1.86 12.68
N LYS A 130 -7.18 1.71 11.39
CA LYS A 130 -6.80 2.85 10.54
C LYS A 130 -7.93 3.87 10.38
N GLU A 131 -9.17 3.41 10.26
CA GLU A 131 -10.34 4.29 10.19
C GLU A 131 -10.57 5.04 11.50
N GLN A 132 -10.45 4.37 12.63
CA GLN A 132 -10.56 4.99 13.96
C GLN A 132 -9.42 5.97 14.25
N GLY A 133 -8.22 5.70 13.77
CA GLY A 133 -7.02 6.54 13.94
C GLY A 133 -6.89 7.67 12.92
N LYS A 134 -7.78 7.79 11.92
CA LYS A 134 -7.75 8.93 10.99
C LYS A 134 -8.03 10.23 11.75
N PRO A 135 -7.13 11.23 11.66
CA PRO A 135 -7.43 12.53 12.24
C PRO A 135 -8.68 13.09 11.57
N LEU A 136 -9.65 13.47 12.36
CA LEU A 136 -10.87 14.12 11.89
C LEU A 136 -10.54 15.24 10.91
N THR A 137 -11.22 15.30 9.78
CA THR A 137 -11.10 16.41 8.85
C THR A 137 -11.48 17.71 9.56
N ARG A 138 -11.03 18.86 9.05
CA ARG A 138 -11.36 20.16 9.64
C ARG A 138 -12.88 20.34 9.81
N LYS A 139 -13.68 19.86 8.85
CA LYS A 139 -15.15 19.92 8.91
C LYS A 139 -15.71 19.05 10.04
N GLU A 140 -15.21 17.82 10.16
CA GLU A 140 -15.62 16.88 11.22
C GLU A 140 -15.19 17.35 12.60
N LYS A 141 -14.00 17.97 12.74
CA LYS A 141 -13.58 18.61 14.00
C LYS A 141 -14.50 19.74 14.41
N ILE A 142 -14.86 20.62 13.45
CA ILE A 142 -15.78 21.72 13.71
C ILE A 142 -17.16 21.16 14.12
N ALA A 143 -17.65 20.13 13.43
CA ALA A 143 -18.93 19.49 13.76
C ALA A 143 -18.89 18.84 15.15
N ALA A 144 -17.80 18.16 15.50
CA ALA A 144 -17.60 17.56 16.81
C ALA A 144 -17.49 18.64 17.92
N ASP A 145 -16.78 19.74 17.67
CA ASP A 145 -16.65 20.85 18.61
C ASP A 145 -18.01 21.54 18.84
N VAL A 146 -18.84 21.72 17.80
CA VAL A 146 -20.19 22.25 17.89
C VAL A 146 -21.10 21.29 18.67
N ALA A 147 -21.03 19.99 18.40
CA ALA A 147 -21.79 18.97 19.14
C ALA A 147 -21.37 18.88 20.60
N ALA A 148 -20.12 19.20 20.93
CA ALA A 148 -19.60 19.30 22.30
C ALA A 148 -19.87 20.67 22.96
N GLY A 149 -20.70 21.54 22.35
CA GLY A 149 -21.06 22.85 22.90
C GLY A 149 -19.94 23.90 22.89
N LYS A 150 -18.87 23.66 22.10
CA LYS A 150 -17.78 24.63 21.92
C LYS A 150 -18.10 25.57 20.76
N GLU A 151 -18.02 26.88 21.00
CA GLU A 151 -18.16 27.85 19.93
C GLU A 151 -17.08 27.65 18.84
N PRO A 152 -17.48 27.66 17.55
CA PRO A 152 -16.53 27.52 16.46
C PRO A 152 -15.54 28.72 16.46
N LYS A 153 -14.27 28.44 16.58
CA LYS A 153 -13.22 29.47 16.53
C LYS A 153 -13.35 30.29 15.24
N PRO A 154 -13.39 31.63 15.31
CA PRO A 154 -13.53 32.46 14.12
C PRO A 154 -12.42 32.19 13.13
N VAL A 155 -12.81 32.00 11.87
CA VAL A 155 -11.85 31.83 10.76
C VAL A 155 -11.00 33.08 10.68
N ARG A 156 -9.69 32.98 10.95
CA ARG A 156 -8.75 34.09 10.77
C ARG A 156 -8.84 34.55 9.31
N LYS A 157 -9.53 35.66 9.06
CA LYS A 157 -9.58 36.30 7.75
C LYS A 157 -8.14 36.70 7.39
N ASN A 158 -7.64 36.21 6.25
CA ASN A 158 -6.30 36.54 5.78
C ASN A 158 -6.12 38.07 5.72
N LYS A 159 -5.23 38.60 6.53
CA LYS A 159 -4.89 40.05 6.56
C LYS A 159 -4.36 40.58 5.21
N PHE A 160 -4.01 39.68 4.28
CA PHE A 160 -3.47 40.04 2.97
C PHE A 160 -4.52 40.52 1.96
N LEU A 161 -5.80 40.22 2.14
CA LEU A 161 -6.85 40.66 1.19
C LEU A 161 -7.39 42.07 1.41
N LYS A 162 -6.97 42.75 2.50
CA LYS A 162 -7.44 44.12 2.79
C LYS A 162 -6.60 45.23 2.16
N LYS A 163 -5.49 44.93 1.47
CA LYS A 163 -4.59 45.97 0.91
C LYS A 163 -4.89 46.34 -0.55
N THR A 164 -5.76 45.65 -1.25
CA THR A 164 -6.02 45.92 -2.68
C THR A 164 -7.30 46.73 -2.94
N VAL A 165 -8.16 46.94 -1.97
CA VAL A 165 -9.43 47.71 -2.17
C VAL A 165 -9.33 49.18 -1.72
N ALA A 166 -8.22 49.63 -1.13
CA ALA A 166 -8.06 50.99 -0.60
C ALA A 166 -7.23 51.90 -1.51
N LYS A 167 -7.12 51.61 -2.84
CA LYS A 167 -6.36 52.43 -3.80
C LYS A 167 -7.16 52.89 -5.01
N GLU A 168 -8.47 52.72 -5.01
CA GLU A 168 -9.36 53.33 -6.00
C GLU A 168 -10.45 54.08 -5.25
N GLY A 169 -10.15 55.31 -4.92
CA GLY A 169 -11.00 56.31 -4.33
C GLY A 169 -10.27 57.61 -4.20
#